data_3235416eea7908ed85877db54a23cf7b
#
_entry.id   3235416eea7908ed85877db54a23cf7b
#
_cell.length_a   1.000
_cell.length_b   1.000
_cell.length_c   1.000
_cell.angle_alpha   90.00
_cell.angle_beta   90.00
_cell.angle_gamma   90.00
#
_symmetry.space_group_name_H-M   'P 1'
#
loop_
_entity.id
_entity.type
_entity.pdbx_description
1 polymer ?
#
loop_
_entity_poly.entity_id
_entity_poly.type
_entity_poly.pdbx_seq_one_letter_code
_entity_poly.pdbx_strand_id
1 'polypeptide(L)'
;MTMMERNVRLADGRSLHVYDAGGDGFPVVWHHGTPNLGAPPAPLFPVAERLGLRWIGYDRPGYGGSTPRPGRDVASAAADVAAIADSLRLDRFAAMGHSGGSPHVLACAALLPGRMPAAVVMSGMAPQGAGDLDWFAGMAEGSAASLRAALAGRAAKERFEERAEDRDIGFAPADWAALEGDWSWVMDVVQPAVAAGPAARIDDDLAYVSPWGFDIAQVKVPVLVVHGALDRMVPSSHARWLAGHLERAELWIRDDEGHVSLLRAAEDAVTWLALRVVS
;
A
#
# COMPACT_ATOMS: atom_id res chain seq x y z
N MET A 1 22.65 4.14 -0.55
CA MET A 1 21.74 5.30 -0.79
C MET A 1 21.51 6.09 0.48
N THR A 2 21.52 7.43 0.45
CA THR A 2 21.15 8.26 1.60
C THR A 2 19.73 8.76 1.38
N MET A 3 18.80 8.37 2.26
CA MET A 3 17.41 8.84 2.19
C MET A 3 17.34 10.32 2.53
N MET A 4 16.78 11.12 1.64
CA MET A 4 16.48 12.54 1.85
C MET A 4 15.01 12.67 2.25
N GLU A 5 14.74 13.47 3.26
CA GLU A 5 13.39 13.75 3.72
C GLU A 5 13.05 15.21 3.47
N ARG A 6 11.81 15.46 3.05
CA ARG A 6 11.31 16.82 2.81
C ARG A 6 9.80 16.90 2.98
N ASN A 7 9.32 18.11 3.20
CA ASN A 7 7.90 18.38 3.20
C ASN A 7 7.48 19.03 1.87
N VAL A 8 6.50 18.42 1.20
CA VAL A 8 5.87 18.95 0.00
C VAL A 8 4.59 19.66 0.38
N ARG A 9 4.52 20.97 0.12
CA ARG A 9 3.32 21.77 0.39
C ARG A 9 2.34 21.62 -0.76
N LEU A 10 1.10 21.29 -0.45
CA LEU A 10 0.01 21.12 -1.40
C LEU A 10 -0.76 22.41 -1.60
N ALA A 11 -1.49 22.53 -2.74
CA ALA A 11 -2.29 23.70 -3.06
C ALA A 11 -3.44 23.97 -2.07
N ASP A 12 -3.92 22.92 -1.40
CA ASP A 12 -4.98 23.02 -0.37
C ASP A 12 -4.44 23.40 1.02
N GLY A 13 -3.14 23.71 1.14
CA GLY A 13 -2.47 24.12 2.37
C GLY A 13 -1.93 22.97 3.22
N ARG A 14 -2.26 21.71 2.91
CA ARG A 14 -1.64 20.54 3.56
C ARG A 14 -0.17 20.43 3.22
N SER A 15 0.55 19.63 4.01
CA SER A 15 1.93 19.24 3.77
C SER A 15 2.03 17.72 3.80
N LEU A 16 2.78 17.15 2.87
CA LEU A 16 3.12 15.72 2.87
C LEU A 16 4.60 15.54 3.16
N HIS A 17 4.90 14.65 4.10
CA HIS A 17 6.27 14.22 4.38
C HIS A 17 6.70 13.19 3.35
N VAL A 18 7.81 13.42 2.67
CA VAL A 18 8.27 12.65 1.51
C VAL A 18 9.70 12.16 1.75
N TYR A 19 9.92 10.91 1.43
CA TYR A 19 11.19 10.21 1.44
C TYR A 19 11.68 10.03 -0.01
N ASP A 20 12.94 10.35 -0.26
CA ASP A 20 13.54 10.32 -1.60
C ASP A 20 14.92 9.68 -1.52
N ALA A 21 15.09 8.54 -2.15
CA ALA A 21 16.38 7.83 -2.17
C ALA A 21 17.45 8.53 -3.02
N GLY A 22 17.07 9.56 -3.79
CA GLY A 22 17.98 10.27 -4.69
C GLY A 22 18.45 9.44 -5.88
N GLY A 23 19.37 10.03 -6.68
CA GLY A 23 19.93 9.40 -7.87
C GLY A 23 19.06 9.59 -9.12
N ASP A 24 19.56 9.08 -10.26
CA ASP A 24 18.99 9.26 -11.62
C ASP A 24 18.14 8.05 -12.06
N GLY A 25 17.91 7.08 -11.17
CA GLY A 25 17.10 5.90 -11.45
C GLY A 25 15.63 6.24 -11.75
N PHE A 26 14.95 5.32 -12.45
CA PHE A 26 13.52 5.49 -12.74
C PHE A 26 12.72 5.51 -11.43
N PRO A 27 11.84 6.51 -11.20
CA PRO A 27 11.15 6.67 -9.94
C PRO A 27 10.11 5.58 -9.68
N VAL A 28 10.11 5.01 -8.48
CA VAL A 28 9.09 4.09 -7.99
C VAL A 28 8.49 4.66 -6.72
N VAL A 29 7.21 4.99 -6.75
CA VAL A 29 6.48 5.48 -5.59
C VAL A 29 6.04 4.30 -4.73
N TRP A 30 6.51 4.28 -3.49
CA TRP A 30 6.12 3.32 -2.48
C TRP A 30 4.87 3.77 -1.75
N HIS A 31 3.84 2.92 -1.76
CA HIS A 31 2.63 3.10 -0.96
C HIS A 31 2.67 2.14 0.23
N HIS A 32 2.87 2.71 1.40
CA HIS A 32 3.02 1.96 2.65
C HIS A 32 1.75 1.24 3.10
N GLY A 33 1.89 0.17 3.91
CA GLY A 33 0.78 -0.55 4.55
C GLY A 33 0.06 0.28 5.62
N THR A 34 -0.84 -0.34 6.34
CA THR A 34 -1.62 0.27 7.42
C THR A 34 -1.52 -0.58 8.69
N PRO A 35 -1.05 -0.01 9.83
CA PRO A 35 -0.49 1.35 9.99
C PRO A 35 1.03 1.35 9.79
N ASN A 36 1.55 2.12 8.86
CA ASN A 36 3.00 2.27 8.65
C ASN A 36 3.37 3.73 8.39
N LEU A 37 4.63 4.11 8.61
CA LEU A 37 5.22 5.30 8.00
C LEU A 37 5.55 5.03 6.52
N GLY A 38 5.73 6.10 5.76
CA GLY A 38 5.91 6.06 4.32
C GLY A 38 7.33 5.78 3.81
N ALA A 39 8.29 5.54 4.69
CA ALA A 39 9.65 5.21 4.27
C ALA A 39 9.65 3.99 3.33
N PRO A 40 10.35 4.03 2.19
CA PRO A 40 10.46 2.88 1.29
C PRO A 40 11.22 1.71 1.93
N PRO A 41 10.97 0.47 1.45
CA PRO A 41 11.52 -0.74 2.07
C PRO A 41 13.05 -0.83 1.90
N ALA A 42 13.78 -0.56 2.97
CA ALA A 42 15.25 -0.57 2.98
C ALA A 42 15.84 -1.91 2.48
N PRO A 43 15.26 -3.10 2.75
CA PRO A 43 15.76 -4.36 2.19
C PRO A 43 15.79 -4.39 0.65
N LEU A 44 14.98 -3.57 -0.03
CA LEU A 44 14.94 -3.52 -1.49
C LEU A 44 15.87 -2.46 -2.12
N PHE A 45 16.61 -1.69 -1.34
CA PHE A 45 17.50 -0.66 -1.89
C PHE A 45 18.61 -1.25 -2.78
N PRO A 46 19.28 -2.36 -2.40
CA PRO A 46 20.32 -2.93 -3.24
C PRO A 46 19.81 -3.41 -4.61
N VAL A 47 18.64 -4.05 -4.65
CA VAL A 47 18.05 -4.51 -5.92
C VAL A 47 17.60 -3.33 -6.77
N ALA A 48 16.98 -2.30 -6.19
CA ALA A 48 16.53 -1.12 -6.90
C ALA A 48 17.72 -0.37 -7.54
N GLU A 49 18.83 -0.18 -6.80
CA GLU A 49 20.05 0.44 -7.31
C GLU A 49 20.62 -0.35 -8.49
N ARG A 50 20.74 -1.67 -8.37
CA ARG A 50 21.22 -2.56 -9.43
C ARG A 50 20.36 -2.49 -10.69
N LEU A 51 19.05 -2.27 -10.54
CA LEU A 51 18.09 -2.20 -11.62
C LEU A 51 17.82 -0.78 -12.14
N GLY A 52 18.55 0.23 -11.68
CA GLY A 52 18.38 1.60 -12.11
C GLY A 52 17.04 2.23 -11.65
N LEU A 53 16.53 1.82 -10.50
CA LEU A 53 15.32 2.37 -9.89
C LEU A 53 15.66 3.32 -8.73
N ARG A 54 14.75 4.28 -8.47
CA ARG A 54 14.83 5.26 -7.39
C ARG A 54 13.57 5.21 -6.56
N TRP A 55 13.68 4.92 -5.28
CA TRP A 55 12.54 4.91 -4.38
C TRP A 55 12.11 6.31 -3.98
N ILE A 56 10.81 6.55 -4.05
CA ILE A 56 10.10 7.70 -3.48
C ILE A 56 9.04 7.14 -2.53
N GLY A 57 9.01 7.59 -1.29
CA GLY A 57 7.96 7.25 -0.35
C GLY A 57 7.29 8.50 0.19
N TYR A 58 6.15 8.36 0.83
CA TYR A 58 5.51 9.46 1.55
C TYR A 58 4.60 8.91 2.65
N ASP A 59 4.51 9.66 3.73
CA ASP A 59 3.50 9.40 4.74
C ASP A 59 2.13 9.79 4.19
N ARG A 60 1.17 8.83 4.13
CA ARG A 60 -0.22 9.19 3.80
C ARG A 60 -0.77 10.20 4.80
N PRO A 61 -1.78 11.01 4.42
CA PRO A 61 -2.36 12.01 5.31
C PRO A 61 -2.71 11.44 6.70
N GLY A 62 -2.16 12.08 7.74
CA GLY A 62 -2.34 11.70 9.13
C GLY A 62 -1.25 10.80 9.71
N TYR A 63 -0.40 10.19 8.87
CA TYR A 63 0.81 9.47 9.33
C TYR A 63 2.01 10.40 9.41
N GLY A 64 2.94 10.07 10.29
CA GLY A 64 4.24 10.71 10.41
C GLY A 64 4.19 12.23 10.36
N GLY A 65 4.90 12.83 9.40
CA GLY A 65 4.96 14.28 9.21
C GLY A 65 3.87 14.86 8.31
N SER A 66 2.91 14.05 7.81
CA SER A 66 1.88 14.51 6.88
C SER A 66 0.64 15.05 7.56
N THR A 67 0.14 16.18 7.05
CA THR A 67 -1.11 16.81 7.54
C THR A 67 -2.30 15.84 7.41
N PRO A 68 -3.10 15.63 8.46
CA PRO A 68 -4.31 14.80 8.38
C PRO A 68 -5.32 15.29 7.32
N ARG A 69 -6.04 14.33 6.74
CA ARG A 69 -7.18 14.59 5.83
C ARG A 69 -8.32 13.63 6.17
N PRO A 70 -9.08 13.89 7.23
CA PRO A 70 -10.24 13.08 7.58
C PRO A 70 -11.25 13.02 6.44
N GLY A 71 -11.87 11.82 6.22
CA GLY A 71 -12.86 11.64 5.15
C GLY A 71 -12.27 11.51 3.76
N ARG A 72 -10.94 11.32 3.64
CA ARG A 72 -10.32 10.98 2.36
C ARG A 72 -10.83 9.64 1.83
N ASP A 73 -10.90 9.52 0.53
CA ASP A 73 -11.09 8.26 -0.19
C ASP A 73 -9.75 7.72 -0.72
N VAL A 74 -9.79 6.53 -1.30
CA VAL A 74 -8.61 5.91 -1.91
C VAL A 74 -8.13 6.72 -3.13
N ALA A 75 -9.04 7.28 -3.93
CA ALA A 75 -8.73 8.08 -5.12
C ALA A 75 -7.89 9.31 -4.80
N SER A 76 -8.05 9.87 -3.61
CA SER A 76 -7.32 11.09 -3.20
C SER A 76 -5.81 10.95 -3.21
N ALA A 77 -5.28 9.71 -3.12
CA ALA A 77 -3.85 9.43 -3.21
C ALA A 77 -3.26 9.82 -4.58
N ALA A 78 -4.05 9.74 -5.65
CA ALA A 78 -3.56 10.12 -6.98
C ALA A 78 -3.20 11.62 -7.06
N ALA A 79 -4.01 12.49 -6.47
CA ALA A 79 -3.71 13.92 -6.41
C ALA A 79 -2.49 14.22 -5.53
N ASP A 80 -2.38 13.55 -4.38
CA ASP A 80 -1.24 13.69 -3.47
C ASP A 80 0.07 13.24 -4.17
N VAL A 81 0.07 12.08 -4.86
CA VAL A 81 1.22 11.57 -5.61
C VAL A 81 1.56 12.45 -6.82
N ALA A 82 0.57 12.97 -7.54
CA ALA A 82 0.81 13.91 -8.62
C ALA A 82 1.55 15.16 -8.14
N ALA A 83 1.13 15.74 -7.01
CA ALA A 83 1.78 16.91 -6.43
C ALA A 83 3.21 16.62 -5.95
N ILE A 84 3.45 15.43 -5.37
CA ILE A 84 4.81 14.96 -5.01
C ILE A 84 5.67 14.86 -6.28
N ALA A 85 5.18 14.16 -7.30
CA ALA A 85 5.91 13.98 -8.55
C ALA A 85 6.23 15.30 -9.24
N ASP A 86 5.28 16.26 -9.26
CA ASP A 86 5.51 17.61 -9.81
C ASP A 86 6.58 18.38 -9.02
N SER A 87 6.55 18.30 -7.68
CA SER A 87 7.54 18.95 -6.82
C SER A 87 8.94 18.39 -7.01
N LEU A 88 9.05 17.10 -7.37
CA LEU A 88 10.29 16.40 -7.65
C LEU A 88 10.68 16.45 -9.14
N ARG A 89 9.85 17.08 -10.00
CA ARG A 89 10.03 17.17 -11.46
C ARG A 89 10.10 15.80 -12.13
N LEU A 90 9.25 14.88 -11.68
CA LEU A 90 9.13 13.53 -12.24
C LEU A 90 7.99 13.50 -13.24
N ASP A 91 8.29 13.37 -14.52
CA ASP A 91 7.27 13.26 -15.57
C ASP A 91 6.54 11.91 -15.50
N ARG A 92 7.29 10.84 -15.26
CA ARG A 92 6.80 9.46 -15.17
C ARG A 92 7.35 8.78 -13.92
N PHE A 93 6.57 7.86 -13.39
CA PHE A 93 6.94 7.01 -12.24
C PHE A 93 6.16 5.71 -12.29
N ALA A 94 6.68 4.67 -11.68
CA ALA A 94 5.92 3.46 -11.36
C ALA A 94 5.45 3.53 -9.91
N ALA A 95 4.56 2.62 -9.51
CA ALA A 95 4.18 2.50 -8.11
C ALA A 95 4.19 1.04 -7.64
N MET A 96 4.55 0.86 -6.39
CA MET A 96 4.49 -0.41 -5.69
C MET A 96 3.89 -0.18 -4.30
N GLY A 97 3.03 -1.09 -3.86
CA GLY A 97 2.41 -0.98 -2.54
C GLY A 97 2.17 -2.33 -1.90
N HIS A 98 2.16 -2.33 -0.58
CA HIS A 98 1.90 -3.51 0.24
C HIS A 98 0.66 -3.28 1.12
N SER A 99 -0.18 -4.33 1.27
CA SER A 99 -1.35 -4.27 2.16
C SER A 99 -2.25 -3.07 1.85
N GLY A 100 -2.55 -2.23 2.83
CA GLY A 100 -3.30 -0.99 2.67
C GLY A 100 -2.72 0.02 1.67
N GLY A 101 -1.47 -0.15 1.22
CA GLY A 101 -0.89 0.63 0.13
C GLY A 101 -1.41 0.25 -1.26
N SER A 102 -1.81 -1.01 -1.44
CA SER A 102 -2.23 -1.55 -2.74
C SER A 102 -3.43 -0.84 -3.37
N PRO A 103 -4.52 -0.53 -2.66
CA PRO A 103 -5.62 0.28 -3.21
C PRO A 103 -5.16 1.64 -3.74
N HIS A 104 -4.22 2.30 -3.05
CA HIS A 104 -3.69 3.61 -3.45
C HIS A 104 -2.81 3.52 -4.70
N VAL A 105 -2.07 2.41 -4.90
CA VAL A 105 -1.38 2.12 -6.16
C VAL A 105 -2.38 2.03 -7.32
N LEU A 106 -3.49 1.31 -7.11
CA LEU A 106 -4.54 1.16 -8.13
C LEU A 106 -5.23 2.50 -8.44
N ALA A 107 -5.43 3.37 -7.43
CA ALA A 107 -5.91 4.73 -7.65
C ALA A 107 -4.98 5.54 -8.56
N CYS A 108 -3.67 5.50 -8.30
CA CYS A 108 -2.68 6.16 -9.16
C CYS A 108 -2.67 5.58 -10.57
N ALA A 109 -2.78 4.25 -10.72
CA ALA A 109 -2.82 3.58 -12.01
C ALA A 109 -4.08 3.94 -12.83
N ALA A 110 -5.22 4.13 -12.16
CA ALA A 110 -6.48 4.51 -12.79
C ALA A 110 -6.51 5.99 -13.20
N LEU A 111 -6.02 6.89 -12.31
CA LEU A 111 -6.23 8.32 -12.42
C LEU A 111 -5.04 9.08 -13.01
N LEU A 112 -3.86 8.44 -13.10
CA LEU A 112 -2.63 9.01 -13.67
C LEU A 112 -2.04 8.12 -14.79
N PRO A 113 -2.85 7.57 -15.72
CA PRO A 113 -2.38 6.56 -16.68
C PRO A 113 -1.29 7.10 -17.61
N GLY A 114 -1.26 8.40 -17.89
CA GLY A 114 -0.22 9.03 -18.72
C GLY A 114 1.15 9.14 -18.04
N ARG A 115 1.21 9.00 -16.72
CA ARG A 115 2.44 9.11 -15.93
C ARG A 115 2.96 7.76 -15.43
N MET A 116 2.12 6.74 -15.38
CA MET A 116 2.41 5.47 -14.72
C MET A 116 2.46 4.31 -15.72
N PRO A 117 3.64 3.80 -16.08
CA PRO A 117 3.80 2.75 -17.09
C PRO A 117 3.47 1.34 -16.57
N ALA A 118 3.63 1.07 -15.28
CA ALA A 118 3.35 -0.20 -14.63
C ALA A 118 3.17 -0.06 -13.13
N ALA A 119 2.56 -1.06 -12.48
CA ALA A 119 2.27 -1.08 -11.07
C ALA A 119 2.50 -2.47 -10.46
N VAL A 120 2.81 -2.50 -9.15
CA VAL A 120 2.86 -3.73 -8.34
C VAL A 120 1.98 -3.56 -7.10
N VAL A 121 1.08 -4.51 -6.86
CA VAL A 121 0.26 -4.58 -5.66
C VAL A 121 0.52 -5.90 -4.94
N MET A 122 0.86 -5.83 -3.65
CA MET A 122 1.20 -6.97 -2.82
C MET A 122 0.26 -7.06 -1.61
N SER A 123 -0.26 -8.23 -1.30
CA SER A 123 -1.22 -8.47 -0.19
C SER A 123 -2.37 -7.46 -0.16
N GLY A 124 -2.83 -7.05 -1.35
CA GLY A 124 -3.84 -5.99 -1.50
C GLY A 124 -5.27 -6.51 -1.44
N MET A 125 -6.19 -5.63 -1.02
CA MET A 125 -7.62 -5.92 -1.00
C MET A 125 -8.30 -5.47 -2.29
N ALA A 126 -9.41 -6.11 -2.63
CA ALA A 126 -10.36 -5.65 -3.65
C ALA A 126 -11.28 -4.55 -3.08
N PRO A 127 -11.98 -3.76 -3.93
CA PRO A 127 -12.98 -2.81 -3.46
C PRO A 127 -14.06 -3.48 -2.61
N GLN A 128 -14.46 -2.85 -1.52
CA GLN A 128 -15.63 -3.28 -0.75
C GLN A 128 -16.89 -3.05 -1.60
N GLY A 129 -17.75 -4.08 -1.70
CA GLY A 129 -18.90 -4.05 -2.61
C GLY A 129 -18.64 -4.68 -3.99
N ALA A 130 -17.48 -5.30 -4.22
CA ALA A 130 -17.25 -6.21 -5.33
C ALA A 130 -18.31 -7.33 -5.28
N GLY A 131 -19.29 -7.31 -6.19
CA GLY A 131 -20.55 -8.07 -6.07
C GLY A 131 -20.40 -9.58 -6.18
N ASP A 132 -19.28 -10.07 -6.69
CA ASP A 132 -18.93 -11.48 -6.88
C ASP A 132 -17.81 -11.96 -5.93
N LEU A 133 -17.48 -11.17 -4.90
CA LEU A 133 -16.51 -11.50 -3.86
C LEU A 133 -17.19 -11.48 -2.49
N ASP A 134 -17.16 -12.59 -1.76
CA ASP A 134 -17.42 -12.54 -0.31
C ASP A 134 -16.19 -11.89 0.35
N TRP A 135 -16.30 -10.58 0.57
CA TRP A 135 -15.18 -9.70 0.91
C TRP A 135 -14.51 -10.05 2.25
N PHE A 136 -15.27 -10.64 3.18
CA PHE A 136 -14.77 -11.03 4.50
C PHE A 136 -14.40 -12.53 4.62
N ALA A 137 -14.74 -13.32 3.61
CA ALA A 137 -14.49 -14.77 3.66
C ALA A 137 -12.98 -15.08 3.78
N GLY A 138 -12.62 -15.84 4.80
CA GLY A 138 -11.24 -16.24 5.07
C GLY A 138 -10.42 -15.24 5.88
N MET A 139 -10.92 -14.04 6.14
CA MET A 139 -10.25 -13.10 7.06
C MET A 139 -10.24 -13.65 8.49
N ALA A 140 -9.13 -13.42 9.21
CA ALA A 140 -9.06 -13.64 10.64
C ALA A 140 -10.06 -12.75 11.38
N GLU A 141 -10.52 -13.21 12.54
CA GLU A 141 -11.59 -12.55 13.29
C GLU A 141 -11.26 -11.09 13.62
N GLY A 142 -10.03 -10.80 14.07
CA GLY A 142 -9.58 -9.46 14.41
C GLY A 142 -9.55 -8.52 13.22
N SER A 143 -9.05 -8.99 12.06
CA SER A 143 -9.03 -8.22 10.82
C SER A 143 -10.44 -7.93 10.30
N ALA A 144 -11.30 -8.94 10.26
CA ALA A 144 -12.69 -8.77 9.84
C ALA A 144 -13.48 -7.85 10.78
N ALA A 145 -13.28 -7.98 12.11
CA ALA A 145 -13.95 -7.14 13.09
C ALA A 145 -13.55 -5.67 12.99
N SER A 146 -12.26 -5.39 12.73
CA SER A 146 -11.71 -4.05 12.50
C SER A 146 -12.41 -3.37 11.32
N LEU A 147 -12.48 -4.05 10.17
CA LEU A 147 -13.06 -3.50 8.94
C LEU A 147 -14.59 -3.43 8.99
N ARG A 148 -15.28 -4.37 9.70
CA ARG A 148 -16.71 -4.25 9.98
C ARG A 148 -17.04 -3.06 10.88
N ALA A 149 -16.18 -2.76 11.86
CA ALA A 149 -16.33 -1.55 12.67
C ALA A 149 -16.20 -0.28 11.82
N ALA A 150 -15.29 -0.27 10.84
CA ALA A 150 -15.16 0.82 9.88
C ALA A 150 -16.40 0.95 8.96
N LEU A 151 -16.97 -0.17 8.48
CA LEU A 151 -18.23 -0.18 7.73
C LEU A 151 -19.40 0.41 8.52
N ALA A 152 -19.42 0.21 9.85
CA ALA A 152 -20.43 0.80 10.74
C ALA A 152 -20.18 2.30 11.01
N GLY A 153 -19.13 2.87 10.42
CA GLY A 153 -18.79 4.30 10.48
C GLY A 153 -17.75 4.66 11.53
N ARG A 154 -17.26 5.90 11.44
CA ARG A 154 -16.14 6.43 12.25
C ARG A 154 -16.32 6.19 13.75
N ALA A 155 -17.45 6.56 14.32
CA ALA A 155 -17.68 6.40 15.76
C ALA A 155 -17.64 4.93 16.23
N ALA A 156 -18.05 3.98 15.38
CA ALA A 156 -17.95 2.56 15.69
C ALA A 156 -16.49 2.09 15.62
N LYS A 157 -15.74 2.58 14.63
CA LYS A 157 -14.32 2.27 14.47
C LYS A 157 -13.48 2.84 15.61
N GLU A 158 -13.74 4.08 16.04
CA GLU A 158 -13.09 4.71 17.20
C GLU A 158 -13.29 3.88 18.47
N ARG A 159 -14.55 3.50 18.77
CA ARG A 159 -14.84 2.61 19.92
C ARG A 159 -14.18 1.23 19.81
N PHE A 160 -14.00 0.73 18.60
CA PHE A 160 -13.28 -0.53 18.37
C PHE A 160 -11.80 -0.38 18.73
N GLU A 161 -11.16 0.71 18.31
CA GLU A 161 -9.74 0.99 18.59
C GLU A 161 -9.48 1.26 20.09
N GLU A 162 -10.41 1.90 20.79
CA GLU A 162 -10.30 2.18 22.23
C GLU A 162 -10.26 0.90 23.11
N ARG A 163 -10.78 -0.22 22.60
CA ARG A 163 -10.88 -1.47 23.39
C ARG A 163 -9.56 -2.23 23.52
N ALA A 164 -8.50 -1.82 22.88
CA ALA A 164 -7.12 -2.35 23.01
C ALA A 164 -7.03 -3.86 23.32
N GLU A 165 -7.86 -4.69 22.67
CA GLU A 165 -7.86 -6.14 22.88
C GLU A 165 -6.80 -6.80 21.99
N ASP A 166 -6.12 -7.80 22.53
CA ASP A 166 -5.26 -8.67 21.73
C ASP A 166 -6.15 -9.57 20.85
N ARG A 167 -6.05 -9.42 19.53
CA ARG A 167 -6.90 -10.13 18.56
C ARG A 167 -6.05 -10.83 17.52
N ASP A 168 -6.48 -12.01 17.10
CA ASP A 168 -5.92 -12.69 15.95
C ASP A 168 -6.14 -11.83 14.69
N ILE A 169 -5.06 -11.23 14.18
CA ILE A 169 -5.04 -10.43 12.95
C ILE A 169 -4.71 -11.27 11.71
N GLY A 170 -4.46 -12.58 11.89
CA GLY A 170 -4.30 -13.52 10.80
C GLY A 170 -2.87 -13.72 10.32
N PHE A 171 -1.87 -13.37 11.11
CA PHE A 171 -0.48 -13.67 10.77
C PHE A 171 -0.21 -15.18 10.78
N ALA A 172 0.37 -15.68 9.70
CA ALA A 172 0.88 -17.02 9.61
C ALA A 172 2.24 -17.15 10.37
N PRO A 173 2.68 -18.36 10.73
CA PRO A 173 4.01 -18.54 11.33
C PRO A 173 5.15 -17.97 10.48
N ALA A 174 5.03 -18.00 9.15
CA ALA A 174 5.98 -17.39 8.23
C ALA A 174 6.07 -15.85 8.38
N ASP A 175 4.94 -15.18 8.72
CA ASP A 175 4.91 -13.73 8.95
C ASP A 175 5.72 -13.34 10.18
N TRP A 176 5.55 -14.07 11.28
CA TRP A 176 6.34 -13.86 12.50
C TRP A 176 7.81 -14.08 12.26
N ALA A 177 8.17 -15.16 11.54
CA ALA A 177 9.55 -15.41 11.17
C ALA A 177 10.15 -14.32 10.27
N ALA A 178 9.37 -13.73 9.37
CA ALA A 178 9.81 -12.60 8.55
C ALA A 178 10.05 -11.34 9.40
N LEU A 179 9.15 -11.04 10.32
CA LEU A 179 9.27 -9.88 11.23
C LEU A 179 10.46 -10.00 12.21
N GLU A 180 10.81 -11.20 12.61
CA GLU A 180 11.99 -11.47 13.46
C GLU A 180 13.30 -11.55 12.66
N GLY A 181 13.21 -11.71 11.33
CA GLY A 181 14.33 -11.96 10.44
C GLY A 181 14.50 -10.94 9.32
N ASP A 182 14.38 -11.42 8.09
CA ASP A 182 14.70 -10.74 6.85
C ASP A 182 13.84 -9.48 6.57
N TRP A 183 12.65 -9.41 7.16
CA TRP A 183 11.74 -8.26 7.05
C TRP A 183 11.46 -7.56 8.37
N SER A 184 12.38 -7.63 9.34
CA SER A 184 12.30 -6.89 10.62
C SER A 184 12.16 -5.37 10.42
N TRP A 185 12.62 -4.83 9.29
CA TRP A 185 12.39 -3.45 8.87
C TRP A 185 10.91 -3.02 8.94
N VAL A 186 9.97 -3.93 8.77
CA VAL A 186 8.53 -3.62 8.87
C VAL A 186 8.21 -3.02 10.24
N MET A 187 8.89 -3.49 11.30
CA MET A 187 8.68 -2.95 12.65
C MET A 187 9.19 -1.53 12.82
N ASP A 188 10.20 -1.11 12.06
CA ASP A 188 10.73 0.26 12.10
C ASP A 188 9.72 1.28 11.57
N VAL A 189 8.82 0.88 10.67
CA VAL A 189 7.78 1.76 10.11
C VAL A 189 6.42 1.57 10.77
N VAL A 190 6.15 0.41 11.37
CA VAL A 190 4.89 0.12 12.09
C VAL A 190 4.88 0.72 13.49
N GLN A 191 5.94 0.49 14.29
CA GLN A 191 5.96 0.92 15.70
C GLN A 191 5.75 2.43 15.88
N PRO A 192 6.43 3.32 15.13
CA PRO A 192 6.17 4.75 15.25
C PRO A 192 4.75 5.16 14.83
N ALA A 193 4.21 4.50 13.80
CA ALA A 193 2.85 4.76 13.33
C ALA A 193 1.79 4.35 14.37
N VAL A 194 1.99 3.21 15.04
CA VAL A 194 1.13 2.75 16.13
C VAL A 194 1.25 3.67 17.34
N ALA A 195 2.46 4.07 17.72
CA ALA A 195 2.72 4.96 18.85
C ALA A 195 2.09 6.35 18.68
N ALA A 196 1.89 6.81 17.44
CA ALA A 196 1.19 8.06 17.13
C ALA A 196 -0.34 8.00 17.36
N GLY A 197 -0.88 6.82 17.63
CA GLY A 197 -2.29 6.60 17.89
C GLY A 197 -3.11 6.18 16.66
N PRO A 198 -4.41 5.88 16.82
CA PRO A 198 -5.19 5.20 15.81
C PRO A 198 -5.79 6.09 14.71
N ALA A 199 -5.70 7.42 14.82
CA ALA A 199 -6.45 8.35 13.96
C ALA A 199 -6.23 8.12 12.45
N ALA A 200 -4.97 7.99 12.02
CA ALA A 200 -4.62 7.77 10.62
C ALA A 200 -5.06 6.39 10.11
N ARG A 201 -4.96 5.34 10.96
CA ARG A 201 -5.46 4.00 10.67
C ARG A 201 -6.97 3.97 10.53
N ILE A 202 -7.69 4.71 11.38
CA ILE A 202 -9.14 4.87 11.28
C ILE A 202 -9.52 5.48 9.92
N ASP A 203 -8.81 6.54 9.50
CA ASP A 203 -9.03 7.17 8.19
C ASP A 203 -8.77 6.22 7.02
N ASP A 204 -7.71 5.39 7.10
CA ASP A 204 -7.41 4.36 6.11
C ASP A 204 -8.52 3.31 6.03
N ASP A 205 -8.90 2.73 7.17
CA ASP A 205 -9.92 1.67 7.22
C ASP A 205 -11.28 2.17 6.70
N LEU A 206 -11.65 3.42 7.02
CA LEU A 206 -12.85 4.05 6.47
C LEU A 206 -12.76 4.22 4.95
N ALA A 207 -11.60 4.60 4.42
CA ALA A 207 -11.40 4.73 2.98
C ALA A 207 -11.48 3.38 2.25
N TYR A 208 -10.97 2.30 2.86
CA TYR A 208 -10.99 0.96 2.24
C TYR A 208 -12.39 0.38 2.11
N VAL A 209 -13.26 0.65 3.10
CA VAL A 209 -14.63 0.11 3.13
C VAL A 209 -15.66 1.05 2.48
N SER A 210 -15.26 2.23 2.06
CA SER A 210 -16.08 3.20 1.32
C SER A 210 -15.86 3.06 -0.20
N PRO A 211 -16.69 3.66 -1.05
CA PRO A 211 -16.39 3.76 -2.47
C PRO A 211 -15.01 4.39 -2.70
N TRP A 212 -14.17 3.72 -3.49
CA TRP A 212 -12.78 4.15 -3.68
C TRP A 212 -12.59 5.44 -4.47
N GLY A 213 -13.66 5.95 -5.13
CA GLY A 213 -13.61 7.17 -5.93
C GLY A 213 -13.12 6.99 -7.36
N PHE A 214 -12.88 5.75 -7.78
CA PHE A 214 -12.56 5.37 -9.16
C PHE A 214 -13.08 3.97 -9.47
N ASP A 215 -13.18 3.63 -10.76
CA ASP A 215 -13.51 2.29 -11.23
C ASP A 215 -12.20 1.52 -11.53
N ILE A 216 -12.11 0.28 -11.04
CA ILE A 216 -10.97 -0.61 -11.30
C ILE A 216 -10.75 -0.84 -12.80
N ALA A 217 -11.83 -0.80 -13.60
CA ALA A 217 -11.77 -0.90 -15.05
C ALA A 217 -11.02 0.26 -15.73
N GLN A 218 -10.77 1.37 -15.02
CA GLN A 218 -9.95 2.49 -15.51
C GLN A 218 -8.45 2.19 -15.47
N VAL A 219 -8.02 1.15 -14.77
CA VAL A 219 -6.62 0.73 -14.72
C VAL A 219 -6.25 0.06 -16.04
N LYS A 220 -5.45 0.75 -16.87
CA LYS A 220 -5.05 0.29 -18.22
C LYS A 220 -3.58 -0.11 -18.33
N VAL A 221 -2.81 0.18 -17.30
CA VAL A 221 -1.39 -0.16 -17.25
C VAL A 221 -1.20 -1.63 -16.81
N PRO A 222 -0.07 -2.27 -17.15
CA PRO A 222 0.28 -3.58 -16.59
C PRO A 222 0.35 -3.53 -15.07
N VAL A 223 -0.30 -4.48 -14.40
CA VAL A 223 -0.30 -4.62 -12.93
C VAL A 223 0.15 -6.02 -12.56
N LEU A 224 1.19 -6.11 -11.75
CA LEU A 224 1.53 -7.35 -11.07
C LEU A 224 0.79 -7.41 -9.73
N VAL A 225 -0.01 -8.45 -9.55
CA VAL A 225 -0.71 -8.76 -8.30
C VAL A 225 0.02 -9.92 -7.63
N VAL A 226 0.60 -9.69 -6.44
CA VAL A 226 1.33 -10.72 -5.68
C VAL A 226 0.62 -10.97 -4.36
N HIS A 227 0.39 -12.25 -4.01
CA HIS A 227 -0.34 -12.59 -2.79
C HIS A 227 0.14 -13.90 -2.15
N GLY A 228 0.12 -13.95 -0.81
CA GLY A 228 0.39 -15.16 -0.05
C GLY A 228 -0.88 -16.03 0.05
N ALA A 229 -0.75 -17.35 -0.16
CA ALA A 229 -1.89 -18.25 -0.02
C ALA A 229 -2.32 -18.43 1.45
N LEU A 230 -1.41 -18.19 2.40
CA LEU A 230 -1.65 -18.28 3.84
C LEU A 230 -2.12 -16.95 4.46
N ASP A 231 -2.30 -15.90 3.67
CA ASP A 231 -2.74 -14.59 4.15
C ASP A 231 -4.20 -14.67 4.63
N ARG A 232 -4.39 -14.43 5.94
CA ARG A 232 -5.69 -14.36 6.60
C ARG A 232 -6.03 -12.94 7.09
N MET A 233 -5.12 -12.00 6.91
CA MET A 233 -5.43 -10.58 7.11
C MET A 233 -6.21 -10.03 5.91
N VAL A 234 -5.71 -10.29 4.71
CA VAL A 234 -6.39 -10.06 3.43
C VAL A 234 -6.30 -11.36 2.63
N PRO A 235 -7.35 -12.18 2.55
CA PRO A 235 -7.28 -13.48 1.86
C PRO A 235 -6.95 -13.36 0.37
N SER A 236 -6.27 -14.38 -0.18
CA SER A 236 -5.85 -14.41 -1.59
C SER A 236 -7.00 -14.38 -2.60
N SER A 237 -8.25 -14.58 -2.15
CA SER A 237 -9.46 -14.35 -2.96
C SER A 237 -9.56 -12.92 -3.49
N HIS A 238 -9.09 -11.92 -2.73
CA HIS A 238 -9.01 -10.53 -3.17
C HIS A 238 -8.06 -10.35 -4.36
N ALA A 239 -6.87 -10.97 -4.31
CA ALA A 239 -5.90 -10.91 -5.40
C ALA A 239 -6.43 -11.61 -6.67
N ARG A 240 -7.12 -12.75 -6.51
CA ARG A 240 -7.76 -13.46 -7.63
C ARG A 240 -8.86 -12.62 -8.26
N TRP A 241 -9.65 -11.93 -7.43
CA TRP A 241 -10.67 -11.01 -7.90
C TRP A 241 -10.02 -9.85 -8.67
N LEU A 242 -9.01 -9.20 -8.10
CA LEU A 242 -8.28 -8.10 -8.78
C LEU A 242 -7.71 -8.55 -10.12
N ALA A 243 -7.06 -9.71 -10.16
CA ALA A 243 -6.48 -10.24 -11.40
C ALA A 243 -7.54 -10.56 -12.46
N GLY A 244 -8.75 -10.96 -12.05
CA GLY A 244 -9.87 -11.23 -12.95
C GLY A 244 -10.57 -9.98 -13.50
N HIS A 245 -10.41 -8.83 -12.83
CA HIS A 245 -11.10 -7.58 -13.18
C HIS A 245 -10.17 -6.49 -13.72
N LEU A 246 -8.86 -6.63 -13.58
CA LEU A 246 -7.86 -5.75 -14.21
C LEU A 246 -7.58 -6.22 -15.62
N GLU A 247 -7.59 -5.33 -16.60
CA GLU A 247 -7.41 -5.65 -18.02
C GLU A 247 -6.03 -6.27 -18.33
N ARG A 248 -5.00 -5.87 -17.60
CA ARG A 248 -3.60 -6.27 -17.86
C ARG A 248 -2.92 -6.72 -16.57
N ALA A 249 -3.53 -7.68 -15.89
CA ALA A 249 -2.98 -8.23 -14.66
C ALA A 249 -2.13 -9.48 -14.91
N GLU A 250 -1.05 -9.61 -14.15
CA GLU A 250 -0.32 -10.85 -13.92
C GLU A 250 -0.46 -11.21 -12.45
N LEU A 251 -0.82 -12.45 -12.13
CA LEU A 251 -1.07 -12.91 -10.76
C LEU A 251 0.01 -13.90 -10.31
N TRP A 252 0.66 -13.58 -9.20
CA TRP A 252 1.56 -14.50 -8.49
C TRP A 252 0.99 -14.86 -7.13
N ILE A 253 0.68 -16.14 -6.92
CA ILE A 253 0.35 -16.69 -5.60
C ILE A 253 1.59 -17.41 -5.07
N ARG A 254 1.95 -17.14 -3.81
CA ARG A 254 3.05 -17.79 -3.09
C ARG A 254 2.44 -18.70 -2.03
N ASP A 255 2.57 -20.01 -2.23
CA ASP A 255 1.83 -21.03 -1.46
C ASP A 255 2.20 -21.03 0.03
N ASP A 256 3.46 -20.76 0.36
CA ASP A 256 3.99 -20.83 1.73
C ASP A 256 4.06 -19.47 2.45
N GLU A 257 3.58 -18.39 1.81
CA GLU A 257 3.67 -17.04 2.35
C GLU A 257 2.32 -16.53 2.88
N GLY A 258 2.41 -15.74 3.97
CA GLY A 258 1.29 -15.01 4.56
C GLY A 258 1.23 -13.56 4.10
N HIS A 259 0.83 -12.67 5.01
CA HIS A 259 0.63 -11.24 4.73
C HIS A 259 1.95 -10.46 4.62
N VAL A 260 2.85 -10.66 5.60
CA VAL A 260 4.13 -9.96 5.69
C VAL A 260 5.24 -10.75 5.00
N SER A 261 5.28 -12.06 5.21
CA SER A 261 6.30 -12.94 4.64
C SER A 261 6.30 -12.92 3.10
N LEU A 262 5.16 -12.58 2.48
CA LEU A 262 5.08 -12.32 1.04
C LEU A 262 6.10 -11.29 0.54
N LEU A 263 6.56 -10.39 1.39
CA LEU A 263 7.59 -9.42 1.02
C LEU A 263 8.91 -10.07 0.58
N ARG A 264 9.14 -11.34 0.88
CA ARG A 264 10.24 -12.14 0.31
C ARG A 264 10.19 -12.24 -1.21
N ALA A 265 8.99 -12.14 -1.80
CA ALA A 265 8.82 -12.07 -3.27
C ALA A 265 9.02 -10.65 -3.84
N ALA A 266 9.32 -9.65 -3.01
CA ALA A 266 9.38 -8.27 -3.44
C ALA A 266 10.57 -7.97 -4.37
N GLU A 267 11.71 -8.65 -4.23
CA GLU A 267 12.84 -8.54 -5.17
C GLU A 267 12.44 -8.95 -6.60
N ASP A 268 11.73 -10.08 -6.73
CA ASP A 268 11.21 -10.54 -8.02
C ASP A 268 10.20 -9.53 -8.60
N ALA A 269 9.33 -8.99 -7.73
CA ALA A 269 8.34 -8.00 -8.13
C ALA A 269 8.97 -6.67 -8.58
N VAL A 270 10.03 -6.21 -7.92
CA VAL A 270 10.85 -5.06 -8.34
C VAL A 270 11.53 -5.33 -9.68
N THR A 271 12.05 -6.54 -9.90
CA THR A 271 12.65 -6.95 -11.18
C THR A 271 11.59 -6.96 -12.29
N TRP A 272 10.40 -7.49 -12.03
CA TRP A 272 9.26 -7.45 -12.95
C TRP A 272 8.92 -6.00 -13.35
N LEU A 273 8.93 -5.09 -12.37
CA LEU A 273 8.62 -3.67 -12.58
C LEU A 273 9.72 -3.01 -13.43
N ALA A 274 10.99 -3.23 -13.11
CA ALA A 274 12.14 -2.64 -13.83
C ALA A 274 12.12 -2.99 -15.32
N LEU A 275 11.81 -4.24 -15.68
CA LEU A 275 11.70 -4.70 -17.07
C LEU A 275 10.62 -3.97 -17.90
N ARG A 276 9.72 -3.23 -17.24
CA ARG A 276 8.62 -2.49 -17.90
C ARG A 276 8.81 -0.99 -17.93
N VAL A 277 9.78 -0.48 -17.18
CA VAL A 277 9.95 0.96 -16.98
C VAL A 277 11.33 1.47 -17.37
N VAL A 278 12.35 0.62 -17.29
CA VAL A 278 13.74 0.94 -17.66
C VAL A 278 13.97 0.34 -19.04
N SER A 279 13.90 1.15 -20.08
CA SER A 279 14.19 0.78 -21.49
C SER A 279 15.09 1.82 -22.14
#